data_cf9ec2068c34915354cbccc2c8d7cfe7
#
_entry.id   cf9ec2068c34915354cbccc2c8d7cfe7
#
_cell.length_a   1.000
_cell.length_b   1.000
_cell.length_c   1.000
_cell.angle_alpha   90.00
_cell.angle_beta   90.00
_cell.angle_gamma   90.00
#
_symmetry.space_group_name_H-M   'P 1'
#
loop_
_entity.id
_entity.type
_entity.pdbx_description
1 polymer ?
#
loop_
_entity_poly.entity_id
_entity_poly.type
_entity_poly.pdbx_seq_one_letter_code
_entity_poly.pdbx_strand_id
1 'polypeptide(L)'
;MAHILLLNGPNLNLLGSREPGVYGQVTLEQIHARATKLAAEFGHKLTAKQSNAEAELIDCIHQAPDSHVAFIVFNPAGFTH
;
A
#
# COMPACT_ATOMS: atom_id res chain seq x y z
N MET A 1 -5.95 -18.66 5.48
CA MET A 1 -6.08 -17.24 5.08
C MET A 1 -4.95 -16.43 5.67
N ALA A 2 -4.24 -15.69 4.84
CA ALA A 2 -3.17 -14.81 5.32
C ALA A 2 -3.65 -13.36 5.39
N HIS A 3 -3.09 -12.60 6.32
CA HIS A 3 -3.28 -11.16 6.38
C HIS A 3 -2.05 -10.48 5.79
N ILE A 4 -2.25 -9.74 4.71
CA ILE A 4 -1.19 -9.06 3.98
C ILE A 4 -1.29 -7.57 4.25
N LEU A 5 -0.18 -6.95 4.61
CA LEU A 5 -0.09 -5.50 4.81
C LEU A 5 0.68 -4.90 3.63
N LEU A 6 0.00 -4.04 2.88
CA LEU A 6 0.60 -3.31 1.76
C LEU A 6 0.89 -1.89 2.22
N LEU A 7 2.16 -1.52 2.25
CA LEU A 7 2.60 -0.19 2.65
C LEU A 7 3.15 0.56 1.45
N ASN A 8 2.64 1.77 1.23
CA ASN A 8 3.08 2.63 0.15
C ASN A 8 3.70 3.92 0.70
N GLY A 9 4.85 4.28 0.16
CA GLY A 9 5.60 5.45 0.55
C GLY A 9 5.05 6.76 -0.02
N PRO A 10 5.84 7.84 0.08
CA PRO A 10 5.35 9.18 -0.21
C PRO A 10 4.99 9.40 -1.66
N ASN A 11 4.05 10.32 -1.86
CA ASN A 11 3.57 10.82 -3.15
C ASN A 11 2.75 9.82 -3.98
N LEU A 12 2.61 8.58 -3.55
CA LEU A 12 1.77 7.62 -4.26
C LEU A 12 0.30 7.98 -4.18
N ASN A 13 -0.10 8.73 -3.15
CA ASN A 13 -1.45 9.27 -3.04
C ASN A 13 -1.80 10.27 -4.14
N LEU A 14 -0.79 10.74 -4.89
CA LEU A 14 -0.99 11.68 -5.99
C LEU A 14 -1.18 11.01 -7.35
N LEU A 15 -1.14 9.68 -7.40
CA LEU A 15 -1.38 8.95 -8.64
C LEU A 15 -2.75 9.32 -9.21
N GLY A 16 -2.80 9.51 -10.52
CA GLY A 16 -4.02 9.87 -11.23
C GLY A 16 -4.38 11.34 -11.15
N SER A 17 -3.74 12.10 -10.27
CA SER A 17 -4.00 13.54 -10.12
C SER A 17 -2.86 14.42 -10.63
N ARG A 18 -1.67 13.84 -10.90
CA ARG A 18 -0.49 14.55 -11.42
C ARG A 18 -0.12 13.99 -12.79
N GLU A 19 0.02 14.90 -13.74
CA GLU A 19 0.50 14.57 -15.09
C GLU A 19 -0.14 13.30 -15.66
N PRO A 20 -1.48 13.26 -15.81
CA PRO A 20 -2.18 12.04 -16.26
C PRO A 20 -1.64 11.49 -17.57
N GLY A 21 -1.11 12.34 -18.44
CA GLY A 21 -0.53 11.90 -19.70
C GLY A 21 0.73 11.07 -19.55
N VAL A 22 1.41 11.18 -18.40
CA VAL A 22 2.65 10.44 -18.09
C VAL A 22 2.37 9.22 -17.23
N TYR A 23 1.58 9.40 -16.18
CA TYR A 23 1.34 8.37 -15.17
C TYR A 23 0.00 7.65 -15.33
N GLY A 24 -0.79 8.02 -16.32
CA GLY A 24 -2.13 7.49 -16.51
C GLY A 24 -3.11 8.09 -15.53
N GLN A 25 -4.31 7.51 -15.48
CA GLN A 25 -5.40 8.01 -14.65
C GLN A 25 -5.76 7.11 -13.49
N VAL A 26 -4.96 6.07 -13.26
CA VAL A 26 -5.20 5.13 -12.16
C VAL A 26 -4.78 5.77 -10.85
N THR A 27 -5.70 5.84 -9.90
CA THR A 27 -5.41 6.39 -8.56
C THR A 27 -4.90 5.31 -7.63
N LEU A 28 -4.29 5.73 -6.51
CA LEU A 28 -3.85 4.79 -5.48
C LEU A 28 -5.06 4.03 -4.89
N GLU A 29 -6.19 4.71 -4.72
CA GLU A 29 -7.41 4.05 -4.26
C GLU A 29 -7.83 2.90 -5.17
N GLN A 30 -7.74 3.10 -6.48
CA GLN A 30 -8.08 2.06 -7.44
C GLN A 30 -7.11 0.89 -7.36
N ILE A 31 -5.83 1.18 -7.17
CA ILE A 31 -4.81 0.14 -6.99
C ILE A 31 -5.09 -0.66 -5.73
N HIS A 32 -5.37 0.02 -4.61
CA HIS A 32 -5.67 -0.64 -3.35
C HIS A 32 -6.94 -1.50 -3.44
N ALA A 33 -7.98 -0.97 -4.09
CA ALA A 33 -9.23 -1.71 -4.25
C ALA A 33 -9.02 -2.97 -5.08
N ARG A 34 -8.25 -2.87 -6.16
CA ARG A 34 -7.95 -4.02 -7.02
C ARG A 34 -7.11 -5.06 -6.30
N ALA A 35 -6.10 -4.61 -5.54
CA ALA A 35 -5.25 -5.51 -4.77
C ALA A 35 -6.04 -6.23 -3.68
N THR A 36 -6.93 -5.51 -2.99
CA THR A 36 -7.78 -6.07 -1.95
C THR A 36 -8.71 -7.14 -2.53
N LYS A 37 -9.32 -6.84 -3.68
CA LYS A 37 -10.21 -7.78 -4.36
C LYS A 37 -9.46 -9.02 -4.81
N LEU A 38 -8.28 -8.83 -5.39
CA LEU A 38 -7.47 -9.95 -5.85
C LEU A 38 -7.05 -10.84 -4.70
N ALA A 39 -6.63 -10.25 -3.58
CA ALA A 39 -6.27 -11.01 -2.39
C ALA A 39 -7.46 -11.84 -1.89
N ALA A 40 -8.64 -11.23 -1.87
CA ALA A 40 -9.85 -11.92 -1.42
C ALA A 40 -10.21 -13.10 -2.32
N GLU A 41 -9.98 -12.98 -3.63
CA GLU A 41 -10.22 -14.09 -4.58
C GLU A 41 -9.36 -15.31 -4.26
N PHE A 42 -8.19 -15.09 -3.66
CA PHE A 42 -7.30 -16.16 -3.23
C PHE A 42 -7.44 -16.51 -1.75
N GLY A 43 -8.48 -16.02 -1.10
CA GLY A 43 -8.76 -16.34 0.30
C GLY A 43 -7.92 -15.58 1.31
N HIS A 44 -7.37 -14.43 0.93
CA HIS A 44 -6.52 -13.63 1.81
C HIS A 44 -7.14 -12.28 2.12
N LYS A 45 -6.75 -11.71 3.26
CA LYS A 45 -7.14 -10.35 3.65
C LYS A 45 -5.97 -9.41 3.36
N LEU A 46 -6.27 -8.27 2.75
CA LEU A 46 -5.25 -7.26 2.47
C LEU A 46 -5.66 -5.94 3.12
N THR A 47 -4.74 -5.35 3.87
CA THR A 47 -4.87 -3.99 4.41
C THR A 47 -3.82 -3.13 3.72
N ALA A 48 -4.26 -2.02 3.13
CA ALA A 48 -3.37 -1.12 2.40
C ALA A 48 -3.28 0.20 3.14
N LYS A 49 -2.05 0.73 3.25
CA LYS A 49 -1.80 2.03 3.86
C LYS A 49 -0.81 2.81 3.00
N GLN A 50 -0.93 4.12 3.04
CA GLN A 50 -0.02 5.04 2.37
C GLN A 50 0.34 6.16 3.34
N SER A 51 1.61 6.56 3.36
CA SER A 51 2.03 7.69 4.18
C SER A 51 3.24 8.36 3.56
N ASN A 52 3.32 9.68 3.75
CA ASN A 52 4.50 10.47 3.41
C ASN A 52 5.49 10.53 4.58
N ALA A 53 5.13 9.98 5.73
CA ALA A 53 5.94 10.00 6.93
C ALA A 53 6.60 8.65 7.16
N GLU A 54 7.92 8.59 7.06
CA GLU A 54 8.68 7.36 7.27
C GLU A 54 8.41 6.75 8.64
N ALA A 55 8.37 7.58 9.68
CA ALA A 55 8.12 7.10 11.04
C ALA A 55 6.79 6.38 11.17
N GLU A 56 5.76 6.86 10.47
CA GLU A 56 4.44 6.25 10.49
C GLU A 56 4.46 4.86 9.85
N LEU A 57 5.20 4.71 8.75
CA LEU A 57 5.33 3.42 8.09
C LEU A 57 6.14 2.44 8.94
N ILE A 58 7.18 2.93 9.62
CA ILE A 58 7.97 2.11 10.53
C ILE A 58 7.09 1.60 11.68
N ASP A 59 6.22 2.45 12.22
CA ASP A 59 5.30 2.04 13.27
C ASP A 59 4.35 0.96 12.78
N CYS A 60 3.87 1.06 11.55
CA CYS A 60 3.03 0.02 10.95
C CYS A 60 3.76 -1.33 10.89
N ILE A 61 5.04 -1.32 10.54
CA ILE A 61 5.84 -2.54 10.49
C ILE A 61 6.00 -3.13 11.88
N HIS A 62 6.28 -2.29 12.88
CA HIS A 62 6.43 -2.74 14.27
C HIS A 62 5.16 -3.33 14.85
N GLN A 63 4.00 -2.83 14.42
CA GLN A 63 2.70 -3.29 14.90
C GLN A 63 2.16 -4.50 14.13
N ALA A 64 2.77 -4.84 13.00
CA ALA A 64 2.28 -5.91 12.14
C ALA A 64 2.13 -7.26 12.86
N PRO A 65 3.10 -7.71 13.70
CA PRO A 65 2.93 -8.98 14.42
C PRO A 65 1.71 -9.00 15.33
N ASP A 66 1.42 -7.88 15.99
CA ASP A 66 0.28 -7.78 16.90
C ASP A 66 -1.05 -7.83 16.14
N SER A 67 -1.05 -7.49 14.86
CA SER A 67 -2.22 -7.53 13.99
C SER A 67 -2.31 -8.84 13.21
N HIS A 68 -1.50 -9.83 13.55
CA HIS A 68 -1.46 -11.14 12.89
C HIS A 68 -1.17 -11.05 11.39
N VAL A 69 -0.35 -10.08 11.00
CA VAL A 69 0.07 -9.92 9.61
C VAL A 69 1.10 -11.00 9.27
N ALA A 70 0.85 -11.72 8.18
CA ALA A 70 1.74 -12.78 7.70
C ALA A 70 2.79 -12.26 6.72
N PHE A 71 2.44 -11.26 5.91
CA PHE A 71 3.32 -10.71 4.89
C PHE A 71 3.20 -9.20 4.84
N ILE A 72 4.33 -8.53 4.63
CA ILE A 72 4.38 -7.09 4.40
C ILE A 72 4.94 -6.87 2.99
N VAL A 73 4.18 -6.16 2.17
CA VAL A 73 4.64 -5.71 0.85
C VAL A 73 4.89 -4.20 0.98
N PHE A 74 6.11 -3.78 0.73
CA PHE A 74 6.53 -2.40 0.94
C PHE A 74 6.98 -1.77 -0.38
N ASN A 75 6.31 -0.67 -0.75
CA ASN A 75 6.71 0.14 -1.88
C ASN A 75 7.24 1.48 -1.33
N PRO A 76 8.56 1.64 -1.21
CA PRO A 76 9.14 2.84 -0.58
C PRO A 76 9.01 4.11 -1.41
N ALA A 77 8.78 3.98 -2.72
CA ALA A 77 8.55 5.14 -3.58
C ALA A 77 9.59 6.25 -3.36
N GLY A 78 9.13 7.42 -2.90
CA GLY A 78 9.98 8.59 -2.72
C GLY A 78 11.08 8.44 -1.67
N PHE A 79 11.00 7.46 -0.77
CA PHE A 79 12.06 7.23 0.21
C PHE A 79 13.34 6.66 -0.42
N THR A 80 13.27 6.24 -1.66
CA THR A 80 14.44 5.72 -2.38
C THR A 80 15.20 6.79 -3.17
N HIS A 81 14.76 8.06 -3.12
CA HIS A 81 15.31 9.15 -3.93
C HIS A 81 15.93 10.27 -3.12
#